data_fc38d1437253e5a004f7e529fef41141
#
_entry.id   fc38d1437253e5a004f7e529fef41141
#
_cell.length_a   1.000
_cell.length_b   1.000
_cell.length_c   1.000
_cell.angle_alpha   90.00
_cell.angle_beta   90.00
_cell.angle_gamma   90.00
#
_symmetry.space_group_name_H-M   'P 1'
#
loop_
_entity.id
_entity.type
_entity.pdbx_description
1 polymer ?
#
loop_
_entity_poly.entity_id
_entity_poly.type
_entity_poly.pdbx_seq_one_letter_code
_entity_poly.pdbx_strand_id
1 'polypeptide(L)'
;MISAVTHADIGSDHGGLLRLLLTGGSIRHGIAIENKLQPYHNSCRVLAGLDADVRFGNGLAVLMPGEAQSLSVCGMGAESIVKILRAFPDRLPDQLVLQPNRQPELIRRWALRQRYHLADEQIVKGHWPYTILSLRSSKESDD
;
A
#
# COMPACT_ATOMS: atom_id res chain seq x y z
N MET A 1 2.26 6.72 -11.45
CA MET A 1 2.46 5.51 -10.75
C MET A 1 1.26 5.05 -9.97
N ILE A 2 0.88 5.70 -8.89
CA ILE A 2 -0.38 5.38 -8.22
C ILE A 2 -1.46 6.25 -8.84
N SER A 3 -2.43 5.60 -9.45
CA SER A 3 -3.55 6.29 -10.06
C SER A 3 -4.77 5.39 -9.89
N ALA A 4 -5.65 5.76 -9.01
CA ALA A 4 -6.79 4.94 -8.64
C ALA A 4 -7.91 5.82 -8.08
N VAL A 5 -9.12 5.27 -8.00
CA VAL A 5 -10.23 5.97 -7.36
C VAL A 5 -9.97 5.99 -5.85
N THR A 6 -9.73 4.83 -5.27
CA THR A 6 -9.43 4.70 -3.84
C THR A 6 -8.11 3.98 -3.64
N HIS A 7 -7.24 4.57 -2.87
CA HIS A 7 -5.94 4.00 -2.53
C HIS A 7 -5.82 3.84 -1.02
N ALA A 8 -5.41 2.66 -0.58
CA ALA A 8 -5.16 2.38 0.83
C ALA A 8 -3.65 2.34 1.08
N ASP A 9 -3.22 2.91 2.18
CA ASP A 9 -1.82 2.94 2.58
C ASP A 9 -1.70 2.36 3.98
N ILE A 10 -1.03 1.22 4.10
CA ILE A 10 -0.86 0.55 5.39
C ILE A 10 0.46 0.99 6.01
N GLY A 11 0.38 1.43 7.26
CA GLY A 11 1.54 1.98 7.94
C GLY A 11 1.90 3.33 7.35
N SER A 12 0.87 4.15 7.16
CA SER A 12 1.02 5.44 6.50
C SER A 12 1.93 6.39 7.26
N ASP A 13 2.08 6.15 8.54
CA ASP A 13 2.97 6.89 9.43
C ASP A 13 2.54 8.34 9.62
N HIS A 14 2.56 9.16 8.62
CA HIS A 14 2.16 10.55 8.76
C HIS A 14 1.08 10.94 7.75
N GLY A 15 0.57 9.99 7.00
CA GLY A 15 -0.41 10.30 5.97
C GLY A 15 0.14 11.09 4.80
N GLY A 16 1.46 11.23 4.72
CA GLY A 16 2.09 12.10 3.73
C GLY A 16 1.90 11.63 2.30
N LEU A 17 1.97 10.33 2.07
CA LEU A 17 1.77 9.80 0.73
C LEU A 17 0.34 10.05 0.26
N LEU A 18 -0.65 9.74 1.11
CA LEU A 18 -2.04 9.97 0.75
C LEU A 18 -2.33 11.44 0.52
N ARG A 19 -1.74 12.31 1.32
CA ARG A 19 -1.93 13.74 1.13
C ARG A 19 -1.44 14.19 -0.24
N LEU A 20 -0.26 13.72 -0.64
CA LEU A 20 0.28 14.04 -1.95
C LEU A 20 -0.61 13.51 -3.07
N LEU A 21 -1.08 12.29 -2.95
CA LEU A 21 -1.92 11.67 -3.98
C LEU A 21 -3.28 12.37 -4.11
N LEU A 22 -3.86 12.76 -2.98
CA LEU A 22 -5.14 13.45 -2.97
C LEU A 22 -5.03 14.87 -3.51
N THR A 23 -4.05 15.61 -3.05
CA THR A 23 -3.89 17.01 -3.48
C THR A 23 -3.41 17.08 -4.91
N GLY A 24 -2.68 16.08 -5.39
CA GLY A 24 -2.24 16.02 -6.77
C GLY A 24 -3.27 15.46 -7.73
N GLY A 25 -4.40 14.98 -7.22
CA GLY A 25 -5.46 14.45 -8.06
C GLY A 25 -5.21 13.05 -8.61
N SER A 26 -4.21 12.32 -8.09
CA SER A 26 -3.92 10.96 -8.53
C SER A 26 -4.95 9.96 -8.01
N ILE A 27 -5.55 10.25 -6.88
CA ILE A 27 -6.62 9.43 -6.31
C ILE A 27 -7.75 10.34 -5.87
N ARG A 28 -8.96 9.79 -5.72
CA ARG A 28 -10.10 10.55 -5.24
C ARG A 28 -10.33 10.37 -3.75
N HIS A 29 -10.02 9.19 -3.24
CA HIS A 29 -10.25 8.87 -1.83
C HIS A 29 -9.07 8.08 -1.30
N GLY A 30 -8.66 8.36 -0.07
CA GLY A 30 -7.55 7.69 0.58
C GLY A 30 -7.98 6.98 1.85
N ILE A 31 -7.39 5.83 2.14
CA ILE A 31 -7.60 5.10 3.37
C ILE A 31 -6.24 4.90 4.02
N ALA A 32 -6.04 5.49 5.18
CA ALA A 32 -4.82 5.32 5.95
C ALA A 32 -5.09 4.30 7.05
N ILE A 33 -4.24 3.28 7.15
CA ILE A 33 -4.41 2.22 8.14
C ILE A 33 -3.19 2.21 9.04
N GLU A 34 -3.43 2.36 10.35
CA GLU A 34 -2.38 2.40 11.35
C GLU A 34 -2.74 1.51 12.52
N ASN A 35 -1.77 0.79 13.04
CA ASN A 35 -2.00 -0.08 14.19
C ASN A 35 -1.38 0.45 15.48
N LYS A 36 -0.89 1.69 15.49
CA LYS A 36 -0.36 2.35 16.67
C LYS A 36 -1.02 3.70 16.83
N LEU A 37 -1.26 4.09 18.08
CA LEU A 37 -2.03 5.31 18.33
C LEU A 37 -1.38 6.58 17.83
N GLN A 38 -0.08 6.73 18.03
CA GLN A 38 0.58 7.97 17.63
C GLN A 38 0.54 8.18 16.11
N PRO A 39 0.94 7.20 15.30
CA PRO A 39 0.80 7.34 13.84
C PRO A 39 -0.65 7.52 13.40
N TYR A 40 -1.59 6.88 14.09
CA TYR A 40 -3.01 7.05 13.81
C TYR A 40 -3.41 8.52 14.01
N HIS A 41 -3.06 9.10 15.14
CA HIS A 41 -3.39 10.50 15.41
C HIS A 41 -2.66 11.46 14.46
N ASN A 42 -1.42 11.15 14.10
CA ASN A 42 -0.68 11.97 13.13
C ASN A 42 -1.37 11.96 11.77
N SER A 43 -1.83 10.80 11.33
CA SER A 43 -2.53 10.68 10.05
C SER A 43 -3.87 11.42 10.08
N CYS A 44 -4.58 11.36 11.20
CA CYS A 44 -5.83 12.10 11.36
C CYS A 44 -5.58 13.61 11.18
N ARG A 45 -4.49 14.11 11.75
CA ARG A 45 -4.17 15.53 11.66
C ARG A 45 -3.79 15.94 10.24
N VAL A 46 -2.91 15.16 9.62
CA VAL A 46 -2.38 15.48 8.29
C VAL A 46 -3.46 15.39 7.23
N LEU A 47 -4.38 14.46 7.37
CA LEU A 47 -5.43 14.21 6.39
C LEU A 47 -6.73 14.94 6.69
N ALA A 48 -6.78 15.74 7.75
CA ALA A 48 -7.97 16.49 8.10
C ALA A 48 -8.40 17.40 6.96
N GLY A 49 -9.68 17.39 6.62
CA GLY A 49 -10.21 18.21 5.54
C GLY A 49 -10.03 17.61 4.15
N LEU A 50 -9.36 16.48 4.03
CA LEU A 50 -9.18 15.78 2.76
C LEU A 50 -10.16 14.60 2.67
N ASP A 51 -10.37 14.10 1.46
CA ASP A 51 -11.25 12.95 1.25
C ASP A 51 -10.52 11.66 1.64
N ALA A 52 -10.43 11.43 2.90
CA ALA A 52 -9.67 10.32 3.46
C ALA A 52 -10.32 9.75 4.72
N ASP A 53 -10.12 8.44 4.89
CA ASP A 53 -10.54 7.72 6.07
C ASP A 53 -9.28 7.30 6.78
N VAL A 54 -9.19 7.48 8.07
CA VAL A 54 -8.07 6.99 8.86
C VAL A 54 -8.59 5.91 9.80
N ARG A 55 -8.05 4.71 9.67
CA ARG A 55 -8.54 3.55 10.40
C ARG A 55 -7.46 3.01 11.35
N PHE A 56 -7.87 2.70 12.56
CA PHE A 56 -6.99 2.07 13.51
C PHE A 56 -7.21 0.57 13.45
N GLY A 57 -6.19 -0.18 13.12
CA GLY A 57 -6.30 -1.62 13.02
C GLY A 57 -5.09 -2.26 12.36
N ASN A 58 -5.14 -3.57 12.21
CA ASN A 58 -4.02 -4.35 11.69
C ASN A 58 -4.20 -4.62 10.20
N GLY A 59 -3.52 -3.81 9.39
CA GLY A 59 -3.41 -4.06 7.95
C GLY A 59 -4.74 -4.29 7.27
N LEU A 60 -4.83 -5.39 6.55
CA LEU A 60 -6.02 -5.68 5.76
C LEU A 60 -7.26 -6.04 6.58
N ALA A 61 -7.10 -6.24 7.90
CA ALA A 61 -8.24 -6.57 8.76
C ALA A 61 -9.31 -5.48 8.74
N VAL A 62 -8.93 -4.24 8.47
CA VAL A 62 -9.87 -3.12 8.45
C VAL A 62 -10.15 -2.61 7.03
N LEU A 63 -9.82 -3.41 6.03
CA LEU A 63 -10.12 -3.08 4.64
C LEU A 63 -11.06 -4.15 4.09
N MET A 64 -12.11 -3.74 3.42
CA MET A 64 -13.08 -4.68 2.86
C MET A 64 -12.68 -5.10 1.44
N PRO A 65 -13.10 -6.29 0.99
CA PRO A 65 -12.83 -6.70 -0.40
C PRO A 65 -13.41 -5.68 -1.38
N GLY A 66 -12.60 -5.31 -2.37
CA GLY A 66 -13.04 -4.38 -3.41
C GLY A 66 -13.10 -2.92 -3.00
N GLU A 67 -12.79 -2.62 -1.75
CA GLU A 67 -12.89 -1.26 -1.25
C GLU A 67 -11.83 -0.34 -1.85
N ALA A 68 -10.64 -0.82 -2.10
CA ALA A 68 -9.56 -0.03 -2.70
C ALA A 68 -9.11 -0.65 -4.01
N GLN A 69 -8.69 0.16 -4.96
CA GLN A 69 -8.18 -0.31 -6.24
C GLN A 69 -6.66 -0.44 -6.21
N SER A 70 -6.01 0.20 -5.26
CA SER A 70 -4.57 0.06 -5.07
C SER A 70 -4.22 0.13 -3.59
N LEU A 71 -3.07 -0.44 -3.25
CA LEU A 71 -2.60 -0.54 -1.88
C LEU A 71 -1.11 -0.28 -1.86
N SER A 72 -0.64 0.49 -0.90
CA SER A 72 0.79 0.65 -0.66
C SER A 72 1.16 0.15 0.73
N VAL A 73 2.33 -0.48 0.83
CA VAL A 73 2.91 -0.88 2.11
C VAL A 73 4.40 -0.55 2.01
N CYS A 74 4.84 0.42 2.77
CA CYS A 74 6.19 0.95 2.65
C CYS A 74 6.87 1.01 4.02
N GLY A 75 8.20 0.98 3.99
CA GLY A 75 8.97 1.23 5.19
C GLY A 75 9.08 0.08 6.18
N MET A 76 8.84 -1.14 5.71
CA MET A 76 8.94 -2.33 6.55
C MET A 76 9.83 -3.35 5.88
N GLY A 77 10.34 -4.31 6.61
CA GLY A 77 11.05 -5.44 6.02
C GLY A 77 10.11 -6.28 5.16
N ALA A 78 10.64 -6.95 4.16
CA ALA A 78 9.82 -7.75 3.25
C ALA A 78 9.03 -8.83 3.97
N GLU A 79 9.56 -9.41 5.03
CA GLU A 79 8.84 -10.41 5.81
C GLU A 79 7.55 -9.85 6.38
N SER A 80 7.61 -8.64 6.93
CA SER A 80 6.42 -7.99 7.50
C SER A 80 5.41 -7.66 6.41
N ILE A 81 5.88 -7.19 5.27
CA ILE A 81 5.01 -6.87 4.14
C ILE A 81 4.28 -8.14 3.66
N VAL A 82 5.01 -9.22 3.44
CA VAL A 82 4.41 -10.47 2.97
C VAL A 82 3.39 -11.00 3.99
N LYS A 83 3.69 -10.86 5.28
CA LYS A 83 2.77 -11.28 6.33
C LYS A 83 1.44 -10.52 6.24
N ILE A 84 1.52 -9.21 6.00
CA ILE A 84 0.32 -8.39 5.83
C ILE A 84 -0.48 -8.85 4.61
N LEU A 85 0.20 -9.04 3.48
CA LEU A 85 -0.46 -9.39 2.24
C LEU A 85 -1.12 -10.77 2.30
N ARG A 86 -0.52 -11.69 3.05
CA ARG A 86 -1.05 -13.04 3.13
C ARG A 86 -2.23 -13.19 4.06
N ALA A 87 -2.46 -12.26 4.94
CA ALA A 87 -3.46 -12.41 5.99
C ALA A 87 -4.88 -12.45 5.45
N PHE A 88 -5.18 -11.67 4.44
CA PHE A 88 -6.52 -11.58 3.86
C PHE A 88 -6.41 -11.44 2.35
N PRO A 89 -6.11 -12.52 1.64
CA PRO A 89 -5.83 -12.42 0.20
C PRO A 89 -7.01 -11.92 -0.63
N ASP A 90 -8.23 -12.14 -0.16
CA ASP A 90 -9.43 -11.68 -0.87
C ASP A 90 -9.64 -10.16 -0.76
N ARG A 91 -8.85 -9.49 0.06
CA ARG A 91 -8.95 -8.02 0.23
C ARG A 91 -7.88 -7.28 -0.54
N LEU A 92 -6.98 -8.00 -1.19
CA LEU A 92 -5.91 -7.38 -1.97
C LEU A 92 -6.44 -6.81 -3.28
N PRO A 93 -6.12 -5.55 -3.59
CA PRO A 93 -6.51 -4.98 -4.88
C PRO A 93 -5.58 -5.43 -6.00
N ASP A 94 -5.91 -5.03 -7.23
CA ASP A 94 -5.13 -5.39 -8.40
C ASP A 94 -3.78 -4.71 -8.46
N GLN A 95 -3.64 -3.56 -7.84
CA GLN A 95 -2.38 -2.83 -7.85
C GLN A 95 -1.77 -2.77 -6.47
N LEU A 96 -0.52 -3.17 -6.36
CA LEU A 96 0.22 -3.08 -5.11
C LEU A 96 1.50 -2.28 -5.35
N VAL A 97 1.83 -1.37 -4.44
CA VAL A 97 3.09 -0.63 -4.46
C VAL A 97 3.78 -0.91 -3.14
N LEU A 98 4.89 -1.60 -3.19
CA LEU A 98 5.56 -2.12 -2.01
C LEU A 98 6.99 -1.59 -1.93
N GLN A 99 7.36 -1.11 -0.76
CA GLN A 99 8.72 -0.63 -0.56
C GLN A 99 9.30 -1.36 0.65
N PRO A 100 9.98 -2.49 0.44
CA PRO A 100 10.63 -3.20 1.52
C PRO A 100 11.95 -2.54 1.89
N ASN A 101 12.24 -2.46 3.19
CA ASN A 101 13.51 -1.92 3.65
C ASN A 101 14.65 -2.90 3.41
N ARG A 102 14.35 -4.18 3.24
CA ARG A 102 15.35 -5.21 3.00
C ARG A 102 14.69 -6.43 2.35
N GLN A 103 15.47 -7.23 1.69
CA GLN A 103 15.08 -8.52 1.10
C GLN A 103 13.91 -8.42 0.11
N PRO A 104 14.01 -7.55 -0.89
CA PRO A 104 12.91 -7.41 -1.86
C PRO A 104 12.62 -8.70 -2.63
N GLU A 105 13.56 -9.64 -2.70
CA GLU A 105 13.35 -10.91 -3.37
C GLU A 105 12.23 -11.73 -2.73
N LEU A 106 11.96 -11.55 -1.45
CA LEU A 106 10.84 -12.25 -0.80
C LEU A 106 9.51 -11.81 -1.38
N ILE A 107 9.40 -10.54 -1.74
CA ILE A 107 8.19 -10.02 -2.36
C ILE A 107 8.04 -10.56 -3.77
N ARG A 108 9.13 -10.65 -4.52
CA ARG A 108 9.08 -11.20 -5.88
C ARG A 108 8.63 -12.66 -5.86
N ARG A 109 9.10 -13.45 -4.89
CA ARG A 109 8.67 -14.84 -4.75
C ARG A 109 7.21 -14.94 -4.39
N TRP A 110 6.77 -14.12 -3.45
CA TRP A 110 5.37 -14.09 -3.04
C TRP A 110 4.48 -13.77 -4.25
N ALA A 111 4.89 -12.78 -5.05
CA ALA A 111 4.12 -12.33 -6.20
C ALA A 111 3.93 -13.46 -7.22
N LEU A 112 4.98 -14.22 -7.48
CA LEU A 112 4.89 -15.33 -8.43
C LEU A 112 3.88 -16.37 -7.98
N ARG A 113 3.78 -16.63 -6.69
CA ARG A 113 2.85 -17.61 -6.16
C ARG A 113 1.42 -17.12 -6.16
N GLN A 114 1.23 -15.80 -6.11
CA GLN A 114 -0.10 -15.21 -5.92
C GLN A 114 -0.67 -14.57 -7.20
N ARG A 115 -0.06 -14.87 -8.34
CA ARG A 115 -0.54 -14.33 -9.61
C ARG A 115 -0.45 -12.82 -9.71
N TYR A 116 0.55 -12.24 -9.10
CA TYR A 116 0.92 -10.86 -9.36
C TYR A 116 2.16 -10.87 -10.23
N HIS A 117 2.26 -9.91 -11.11
CA HIS A 117 3.48 -9.74 -11.89
C HIS A 117 4.08 -8.37 -11.60
N LEU A 118 5.38 -8.27 -11.79
CA LEU A 118 6.10 -7.03 -11.56
C LEU A 118 5.85 -6.11 -12.74
N ALA A 119 5.13 -5.03 -12.51
CA ALA A 119 4.83 -4.05 -13.55
C ALA A 119 5.95 -3.02 -13.66
N ASP A 120 6.58 -2.68 -12.55
CA ASP A 120 7.66 -1.71 -12.53
C ASP A 120 8.51 -1.90 -11.27
N GLU A 121 9.77 -1.55 -11.37
CA GLU A 121 10.68 -1.60 -10.24
C GLU A 121 11.59 -0.39 -10.31
N GLN A 122 11.68 0.36 -9.22
CA GLN A 122 12.52 1.55 -9.17
C GLN A 122 13.44 1.46 -7.96
N ILE A 123 14.64 1.97 -8.10
CA ILE A 123 15.57 2.10 -6.99
C ILE A 123 15.68 3.58 -6.68
N VAL A 124 15.31 3.94 -5.46
CA VAL A 124 15.33 5.33 -5.02
C VAL A 124 16.51 5.51 -4.10
N LYS A 125 17.27 6.57 -4.31
CA LYS A 125 18.43 6.85 -3.50
C LYS A 125 18.05 7.85 -2.43
N GLY A 126 18.26 7.47 -1.18
CA GLY A 126 18.13 8.34 -0.03
C GLY A 126 19.42 8.17 0.75
N HIS A 127 19.33 7.98 2.05
CA HIS A 127 20.51 7.64 2.84
C HIS A 127 21.00 6.26 2.42
N TRP A 128 20.06 5.39 2.04
CA TRP A 128 20.37 4.09 1.46
C TRP A 128 19.51 3.96 0.23
N PRO A 129 19.98 3.18 -0.75
CA PRO A 129 19.09 2.84 -1.87
C PRO A 129 18.02 1.87 -1.36
N TYR A 130 16.79 2.09 -1.78
CA TYR A 130 15.72 1.14 -1.50
C TYR A 130 14.88 0.92 -2.74
N THR A 131 14.24 -0.23 -2.80
CA THR A 131 13.53 -0.69 -3.99
C THR A 131 12.02 -0.47 -3.83
N ILE A 132 11.39 0.08 -4.85
CA ILE A 132 9.94 0.19 -4.92
C ILE A 132 9.45 -0.76 -6.00
N LEU A 133 8.58 -1.67 -5.61
CA LEU A 133 8.03 -2.69 -6.50
C LEU A 133 6.56 -2.38 -6.77
N SER A 134 6.21 -2.22 -8.03
CA SER A 134 4.82 -2.05 -8.44
C SER A 134 4.34 -3.35 -9.06
N LEU A 135 3.32 -3.94 -8.46
CA LEU A 135 2.78 -5.22 -8.88
C LEU A 135 1.36 -5.05 -9.39
N ARG A 136 0.98 -5.89 -10.35
CA ARG A 136 -0.38 -5.95 -10.85
C ARG A 136 -0.85 -7.37 -10.84
N SER A 137 -2.12 -7.55 -10.55
CA SER A 137 -2.75 -8.85 -10.58
C SER A 137 -2.79 -9.38 -12.01
N SER A 138 -2.43 -10.62 -12.15
CA SER A 138 -2.52 -11.29 -13.45
C SER A 138 -3.85 -11.91 -13.71
N LYS A 139 -4.80 -11.71 -12.78
CA LYS A 139 -6.06 -12.20 -12.88
C LYS A 139 -6.71 -11.53 -13.95
N GLU A 140 -6.73 -11.80 -15.01
CA GLU A 140 -7.23 -11.15 -15.91
C GLU A 140 -8.45 -11.39 -16.23
N SER A 141 -8.82 -10.85 -16.58
CA SER A 141 -9.92 -10.78 -16.99
C SER A 141 -10.28 -11.87 -17.70
N ASP A 142 -10.49 -12.56 -17.56
CA ASP A 142 -10.80 -13.47 -18.14
C ASP A 142 -11.97 -13.35 -18.64
N ASP A 143 -12.15 -12.69 -18.73
CA ASP A 143 -13.22 -12.55 -19.16
C ASP A 143 -13.54 -12.54 -19.97
#